data_4159590f71b8c5b2c81f42661a5c2458
#
_entry.id   4159590f71b8c5b2c81f42661a5c2458
#
_cell.length_a   1.000
_cell.length_b   1.000
_cell.length_c   1.000
_cell.angle_alpha   90.00
_cell.angle_beta   90.00
_cell.angle_gamma   90.00
#
_symmetry.space_group_name_H-M   'P 1'
#
loop_
_entity.id
_entity.type
_entity.pdbx_description
1 polymer ?
#
loop_
_entity_poly.entity_id
_entity_poly.type
_entity_poly.pdbx_seq_one_letter_code
_entity_poly.pdbx_strand_id
1 'polypeptide(L)'
;MPENTIEGFEYILDNDIIAIEFDVLLTKDEIPVITHDFYLSRAITRNSEGNWLSKDGPRISNLTSSQLEVFDVGGVDKSSSYGRLYPEQAFLSDVRIPKLTDLLDLACLPKGQNLFLLLEIKSEPSVKKSTVIENIVFEIEERSLSSRTILHSFDWDLLKECRRLAPNMPRSYLSQLPESLDDPYDKPSEEISPDFSSFNGSIPEAIEAAGGHL
;
A
#
# COMPACT_ATOMS: atom_id res chain seq x y z
N MET A 1 -3.75 14.56 -7.32
CA MET A 1 -4.90 13.64 -7.08
C MET A 1 -4.74 13.04 -5.69
N PRO A 2 -5.79 12.56 -5.02
CA PRO A 2 -5.66 11.82 -3.76
C PRO A 2 -4.88 10.52 -3.98
N GLU A 3 -4.00 10.19 -3.03
CA GLU A 3 -3.20 8.97 -3.06
C GLU A 3 -4.05 7.71 -2.89
N ASN A 4 -3.58 6.57 -3.36
CA ASN A 4 -4.23 5.27 -3.19
C ASN A 4 -5.73 5.26 -3.57
N THR A 5 -6.11 5.99 -4.63
CA THR A 5 -7.49 6.07 -5.14
C THR A 5 -7.56 5.70 -6.62
N ILE A 6 -8.71 5.19 -7.06
CA ILE A 6 -8.92 4.85 -8.48
C ILE A 6 -8.81 6.09 -9.36
N GLU A 7 -9.34 7.22 -8.91
CA GLU A 7 -9.25 8.52 -9.60
C GLU A 7 -7.80 8.99 -9.75
N GLY A 8 -6.97 8.70 -8.73
CA GLY A 8 -5.52 8.95 -8.79
C GLY A 8 -4.84 8.07 -9.83
N PHE A 9 -5.15 6.79 -9.86
CA PHE A 9 -4.57 5.82 -10.81
C PHE A 9 -5.03 6.09 -12.25
N GLU A 10 -6.30 6.43 -12.47
CA GLU A 10 -6.80 6.85 -13.79
C GLU A 10 -6.08 8.09 -14.30
N TYR A 11 -5.89 9.09 -13.44
CA TYR A 11 -5.12 10.29 -13.78
C TYR A 11 -3.68 9.95 -14.19
N ILE A 12 -3.02 9.03 -13.49
CA ILE A 12 -1.67 8.57 -13.83
C ILE A 12 -1.65 7.90 -15.20
N LEU A 13 -2.60 7.02 -15.49
CA LEU A 13 -2.70 6.33 -16.78
C LEU A 13 -2.95 7.29 -17.96
N ASP A 14 -3.71 8.36 -17.73
CA ASP A 14 -3.97 9.38 -18.74
C ASP A 14 -2.74 10.28 -19.01
N ASN A 15 -1.67 10.17 -18.21
CA ASN A 15 -0.40 10.88 -18.34
C ASN A 15 0.77 9.97 -18.77
N ASP A 16 0.52 8.82 -19.36
CA ASP A 16 1.49 7.89 -19.92
C ASP A 16 2.55 7.39 -18.91
N ILE A 17 2.19 7.32 -17.64
CA ILE A 17 3.06 6.75 -16.60
C ILE A 17 3.06 5.22 -16.73
N ILE A 18 4.25 4.62 -16.70
CA ILE A 18 4.44 3.20 -16.96
C ILE A 18 4.56 2.33 -15.70
N ALA A 19 4.65 2.93 -14.53
CA ALA A 19 4.72 2.22 -13.26
C ALA A 19 4.02 3.02 -12.17
N ILE A 20 3.31 2.33 -11.31
CA ILE A 20 2.68 2.89 -10.11
C ILE A 20 3.07 2.08 -8.88
N GLU A 21 3.19 2.77 -7.79
CA GLU A 21 3.36 2.18 -6.47
C GLU A 21 2.08 2.40 -5.67
N PHE A 22 1.72 1.43 -4.83
CA PHE A 22 0.55 1.48 -3.97
C PHE A 22 0.63 0.46 -2.84
N ASP A 23 -0.09 0.75 -1.75
CA ASP A 23 -0.05 0.00 -0.51
C ASP A 23 -1.27 -0.89 -0.34
N VAL A 24 -1.07 -2.12 0.14
CA VAL A 24 -2.17 -3.07 0.35
C VAL A 24 -2.22 -3.58 1.77
N LEU A 25 -3.42 -3.51 2.35
CA LEU A 25 -3.80 -4.10 3.64
C LEU A 25 -4.98 -5.06 3.45
N LEU A 26 -5.18 -5.98 4.41
CA LEU A 26 -6.40 -6.79 4.47
C LEU A 26 -7.43 -6.20 5.42
N THR A 27 -8.69 -6.24 4.98
CA THR A 27 -9.86 -6.01 5.82
C THR A 27 -10.12 -7.20 6.77
N LYS A 28 -11.05 -7.03 7.71
CA LYS A 28 -11.49 -8.08 8.62
C LYS A 28 -12.07 -9.32 7.90
N ASP A 29 -12.69 -9.12 6.76
CA ASP A 29 -13.23 -10.16 5.87
C ASP A 29 -12.24 -10.62 4.81
N GLU A 30 -10.93 -10.35 5.05
CA GLU A 30 -9.80 -10.81 4.25
C GLU A 30 -9.80 -10.30 2.79
N ILE A 31 -10.46 -9.18 2.52
CA ILE A 31 -10.43 -8.52 1.20
C ILE A 31 -9.23 -7.58 1.14
N PRO A 32 -8.33 -7.71 0.14
CA PRO A 32 -7.25 -6.75 -0.08
C PRO A 32 -7.78 -5.40 -0.51
N VAL A 33 -7.38 -4.34 0.20
CA VAL A 33 -7.76 -2.94 -0.06
C VAL A 33 -6.51 -2.07 -0.19
N ILE A 34 -6.62 -0.97 -0.93
CA ILE A 34 -5.50 -0.09 -1.23
C ILE A 34 -5.55 1.11 -0.28
N THR A 35 -4.61 1.16 0.65
CA THR A 35 -4.46 2.27 1.60
C THR A 35 -3.12 2.17 2.32
N HIS A 36 -2.50 3.32 2.62
CA HIS A 36 -1.20 3.38 3.27
C HIS A 36 -1.28 3.09 4.78
N ASP A 37 -2.16 3.79 5.49
CA ASP A 37 -2.22 3.73 6.96
C ASP A 37 -2.96 2.47 7.45
N PHE A 38 -2.46 1.86 8.52
CA PHE A 38 -3.10 0.69 9.16
C PHE A 38 -4.49 1.00 9.75
N TYR A 39 -4.85 2.27 9.85
CA TYR A 39 -6.11 2.77 10.41
C TYR A 39 -6.67 3.89 9.53
N LEU A 40 -7.94 4.18 9.66
CA LEU A 40 -8.56 5.32 8.99
C LEU A 40 -7.94 6.63 9.52
N SER A 41 -7.03 7.21 8.75
CA SER A 41 -6.33 8.44 9.12
C SER A 41 -7.28 9.64 9.08
N ARG A 42 -7.34 10.40 10.18
CA ARG A 42 -8.16 11.62 10.26
C ARG A 42 -7.76 12.70 9.26
N ALA A 43 -6.51 12.63 8.77
CA ALA A 43 -5.99 13.62 7.84
C ALA A 43 -6.54 13.47 6.42
N ILE A 44 -7.01 12.25 6.05
CA ILE A 44 -7.48 11.93 4.70
C ILE A 44 -8.87 11.30 4.68
N THR A 45 -9.49 11.06 5.84
CA THR A 45 -10.77 10.33 5.91
C THR A 45 -11.91 11.23 6.39
N ARG A 46 -13.00 11.21 5.65
CA ARG A 46 -14.29 11.82 6.01
C ARG A 46 -15.32 10.74 6.30
N ASN A 47 -16.23 11.03 7.21
CA ASN A 47 -17.37 10.16 7.52
C ASN A 47 -18.48 10.31 6.46
N SER A 48 -19.57 9.56 6.61
CA SER A 48 -20.74 9.59 5.71
C SER A 48 -21.46 10.94 5.63
N GLU A 49 -21.19 11.87 6.57
CA GLU A 49 -21.71 13.23 6.55
C GLU A 49 -20.77 14.21 5.85
N GLY A 50 -19.61 13.75 5.36
CA GLY A 50 -18.58 14.57 4.71
C GLY A 50 -17.65 15.31 5.68
N ASN A 51 -17.73 15.03 6.99
CA ASN A 51 -16.89 15.64 8.00
C ASN A 51 -15.59 14.86 8.19
N TRP A 52 -14.46 15.57 8.33
CA TRP A 52 -13.19 14.94 8.71
C TRP A 52 -13.33 14.20 10.05
N LEU A 53 -12.67 13.06 10.18
CA LEU A 53 -12.62 12.36 11.45
C LEU A 53 -11.93 13.23 12.51
N SER A 54 -12.51 13.33 13.71
CA SER A 54 -11.96 14.13 14.81
C SER A 54 -10.69 13.51 15.42
N LYS A 55 -10.50 12.22 15.23
CA LYS A 55 -9.34 11.42 15.62
C LYS A 55 -9.16 10.26 14.62
N ASP A 56 -8.00 9.62 14.64
CA ASP A 56 -7.78 8.43 13.85
C ASP A 56 -8.83 7.35 14.18
N GLY A 57 -9.35 6.73 13.13
CA GLY A 57 -10.41 5.74 13.21
C GLY A 57 -9.92 4.34 13.55
N PRO A 58 -10.77 3.32 13.38
CA PRO A 58 -10.38 1.92 13.57
C PRO A 58 -9.28 1.49 12.60
N ARG A 59 -8.57 0.42 12.98
CA ARG A 59 -7.67 -0.27 12.05
C ARG A 59 -8.45 -0.89 10.89
N ILE A 60 -7.84 -0.91 9.72
CA ILE A 60 -8.40 -1.51 8.50
C ILE A 60 -8.75 -2.98 8.74
N SER A 61 -7.86 -3.72 9.40
CA SER A 61 -8.05 -5.13 9.76
C SER A 61 -9.21 -5.40 10.74
N ASN A 62 -9.78 -4.37 11.35
CA ASN A 62 -10.95 -4.46 12.23
C ASN A 62 -12.28 -4.17 11.52
N LEU A 63 -12.25 -3.72 10.27
CA LEU A 63 -13.41 -3.35 9.47
C LEU A 63 -13.58 -4.31 8.29
N THR A 64 -14.83 -4.67 7.99
CA THR A 64 -15.13 -5.38 6.74
C THR A 64 -15.04 -4.42 5.55
N SER A 65 -14.86 -4.96 4.34
CA SER A 65 -14.86 -4.17 3.12
C SER A 65 -16.14 -3.32 2.98
N SER A 66 -17.31 -3.87 3.33
CA SER A 66 -18.56 -3.12 3.32
C SER A 66 -18.63 -1.99 4.36
N GLN A 67 -17.94 -2.14 5.50
CA GLN A 67 -17.87 -1.09 6.49
C GLN A 67 -16.93 0.06 6.06
N LEU A 68 -15.99 -0.19 5.17
CA LEU A 68 -15.12 0.84 4.60
C LEU A 68 -15.84 1.73 3.58
N GLU A 69 -16.87 1.24 2.92
CA GLU A 69 -17.61 1.96 1.87
C GLU A 69 -18.33 3.24 2.35
N VAL A 70 -18.49 3.42 3.67
CA VAL A 70 -19.11 4.65 4.22
C VAL A 70 -18.14 5.82 4.35
N PHE A 71 -16.84 5.56 4.22
CA PHE A 71 -15.80 6.58 4.36
C PHE A 71 -15.39 7.13 3.00
N ASP A 72 -15.03 8.41 3.01
CA ASP A 72 -14.59 9.14 1.83
C ASP A 72 -13.13 9.58 2.03
N VAL A 73 -12.27 9.21 1.07
CA VAL A 73 -10.82 9.48 1.09
C VAL A 73 -10.36 10.40 -0.05
N GLY A 74 -11.29 11.15 -0.66
CA GLY A 74 -11.04 11.99 -1.84
C GLY A 74 -10.30 13.29 -1.59
N GLY A 75 -9.60 13.44 -0.48
CA GLY A 75 -8.84 14.68 -0.22
C GLY A 75 -8.04 14.63 1.07
N VAL A 76 -7.40 15.75 1.40
CA VAL A 76 -6.69 15.92 2.67
C VAL A 76 -7.29 17.07 3.49
N ASP A 77 -7.30 16.91 4.81
CA ASP A 77 -7.60 18.02 5.74
C ASP A 77 -6.40 18.98 5.75
N LYS A 78 -6.53 20.12 5.04
CA LYS A 78 -5.49 21.14 4.93
C LYS A 78 -5.10 21.79 6.27
N SER A 79 -5.89 21.59 7.31
CA SER A 79 -5.56 22.05 8.67
C SER A 79 -4.64 21.07 9.41
N SER A 80 -4.58 19.80 8.97
CA SER A 80 -3.70 18.78 9.54
C SER A 80 -2.23 19.04 9.19
N SER A 81 -1.30 18.39 9.92
CA SER A 81 0.12 18.43 9.59
C SER A 81 0.38 17.84 8.20
N TYR A 82 -0.24 16.70 7.91
CA TYR A 82 -0.15 16.02 6.63
C TYR A 82 -0.70 16.88 5.48
N GLY A 83 -1.90 17.44 5.63
CA GLY A 83 -2.51 18.26 4.57
C GLY A 83 -1.75 19.55 4.26
N ARG A 84 -0.95 20.09 5.21
CA ARG A 84 -0.06 21.23 4.95
C ARG A 84 1.13 20.88 4.05
N LEU A 85 1.52 19.61 3.96
CA LEU A 85 2.55 19.14 3.01
C LEU A 85 2.03 19.11 1.57
N TYR A 86 0.71 18.92 1.40
CA TYR A 86 0.09 18.74 0.09
C TYR A 86 -0.98 19.80 -0.18
N PRO A 87 -0.64 21.11 -0.15
CA PRO A 87 -1.61 22.20 -0.26
C PRO A 87 -2.37 22.20 -1.60
N GLU A 88 -1.73 21.69 -2.65
CA GLU A 88 -2.26 21.64 -4.03
C GLU A 88 -2.98 20.32 -4.37
N GLN A 89 -3.09 19.37 -3.40
CA GLN A 89 -3.81 18.14 -3.66
C GLN A 89 -5.26 18.42 -4.04
N ALA A 90 -5.73 17.78 -5.10
CA ALA A 90 -7.12 17.87 -5.54
C ALA A 90 -8.06 17.38 -4.43
N PHE A 91 -9.21 18.04 -4.32
CA PHE A 91 -10.28 17.64 -3.43
C PHE A 91 -11.42 17.06 -4.27
N LEU A 92 -11.70 15.78 -4.05
CA LEU A 92 -12.78 15.03 -4.66
C LEU A 92 -13.79 14.63 -3.59
N SER A 93 -15.01 14.29 -4.02
CA SER A 93 -16.06 13.79 -3.13
C SER A 93 -16.49 12.39 -3.58
N ASP A 94 -17.00 11.61 -2.65
CA ASP A 94 -17.49 10.25 -2.88
C ASP A 94 -16.42 9.26 -3.36
N VAL A 95 -15.16 9.51 -3.02
CA VAL A 95 -14.04 8.61 -3.29
C VAL A 95 -13.93 7.57 -2.19
N ARG A 96 -13.83 6.32 -2.56
CA ARG A 96 -13.77 5.19 -1.62
C ARG A 96 -12.36 4.61 -1.55
N ILE A 97 -12.07 3.91 -0.43
CA ILE A 97 -10.86 3.07 -0.36
C ILE A 97 -11.05 1.94 -1.37
N PRO A 98 -10.19 1.84 -2.41
CA PRO A 98 -10.35 0.83 -3.45
C PRO A 98 -10.06 -0.58 -2.93
N LYS A 99 -10.70 -1.58 -3.50
CA LYS A 99 -10.23 -2.95 -3.42
C LYS A 99 -9.04 -3.13 -4.37
N LEU A 100 -8.16 -4.05 -4.06
CA LEU A 100 -7.07 -4.41 -4.98
C LEU A 100 -7.61 -4.78 -6.37
N THR A 101 -8.72 -5.50 -6.43
CA THR A 101 -9.39 -5.89 -7.66
C THR A 101 -9.71 -4.70 -8.57
N ASP A 102 -10.11 -3.57 -8.01
CA ASP A 102 -10.50 -2.39 -8.80
C ASP A 102 -9.30 -1.83 -9.59
N LEU A 103 -8.12 -1.76 -8.96
CA LEU A 103 -6.89 -1.34 -9.64
C LEU A 103 -6.39 -2.40 -10.63
N LEU A 104 -6.45 -3.68 -10.27
CA LEU A 104 -6.02 -4.76 -11.16
C LEU A 104 -6.91 -4.82 -12.41
N ASP A 105 -8.21 -4.59 -12.29
CA ASP A 105 -9.13 -4.50 -13.42
C ASP A 105 -8.81 -3.29 -14.30
N LEU A 106 -8.47 -2.13 -13.70
CA LEU A 106 -7.99 -0.95 -14.42
C LEU A 106 -6.69 -1.25 -15.20
N ALA A 107 -5.75 -2.00 -14.60
CA ALA A 107 -4.51 -2.42 -15.24
C ALA A 107 -4.72 -3.41 -16.41
N CYS A 108 -5.87 -4.09 -16.45
CA CYS A 108 -6.25 -4.97 -17.56
C CYS A 108 -6.86 -4.22 -18.76
N LEU A 109 -7.27 -2.96 -18.60
CA LEU A 109 -7.79 -2.15 -19.71
C LEU A 109 -6.68 -1.83 -20.74
N PRO A 110 -7.02 -1.51 -21.99
CA PRO A 110 -6.04 -1.19 -23.02
C PRO A 110 -5.03 -0.11 -22.61
N LYS A 111 -5.47 0.93 -21.87
CA LYS A 111 -4.59 1.99 -21.36
C LYS A 111 -3.65 1.52 -20.25
N GLY A 112 -3.99 0.44 -19.53
CA GLY A 112 -3.18 -0.14 -18.46
C GLY A 112 -2.27 -1.30 -18.90
N GLN A 113 -2.30 -1.71 -20.17
CA GLN A 113 -1.62 -2.94 -20.63
C GLN A 113 -0.10 -2.95 -20.44
N ASN A 114 0.55 -1.79 -20.38
CA ASN A 114 1.98 -1.63 -20.18
C ASN A 114 2.36 -1.18 -18.76
N LEU A 115 1.37 -1.09 -17.87
CA LEU A 115 1.58 -0.62 -16.50
C LEU A 115 2.27 -1.67 -15.66
N PHE A 116 3.36 -1.32 -15.00
CA PHE A 116 3.99 -2.08 -13.93
C PHE A 116 3.40 -1.69 -12.59
N LEU A 117 3.15 -2.69 -11.75
CA LEU A 117 2.53 -2.58 -10.44
C LEU A 117 3.59 -2.85 -9.37
N LEU A 118 3.93 -1.83 -8.57
CA LEU A 118 4.77 -1.97 -7.39
C LEU A 118 3.83 -2.03 -6.18
N LEU A 119 3.56 -3.24 -5.71
CA LEU A 119 2.60 -3.51 -4.65
C LEU A 119 3.32 -3.66 -3.33
N GLU A 120 3.17 -2.68 -2.43
CA GLU A 120 3.65 -2.81 -1.07
C GLU A 120 2.65 -3.62 -0.23
N ILE A 121 3.13 -4.74 0.31
CA ILE A 121 2.36 -5.51 1.27
C ILE A 121 2.70 -4.99 2.67
N LYS A 122 1.75 -4.31 3.29
CA LYS A 122 1.87 -3.82 4.66
C LYS A 122 1.78 -4.97 5.65
N SER A 123 2.69 -5.02 6.61
CA SER A 123 2.74 -6.08 7.62
C SER A 123 1.90 -5.72 8.84
N GLU A 124 0.66 -6.18 8.88
CA GLU A 124 -0.22 -6.01 10.04
C GLU A 124 -0.02 -7.16 11.03
N PRO A 125 0.49 -6.90 12.27
CA PRO A 125 0.82 -7.96 13.22
C PRO A 125 -0.34 -8.87 13.61
N SER A 126 -1.57 -8.38 13.53
CA SER A 126 -2.80 -9.14 13.84
C SER A 126 -3.25 -10.05 12.70
N VAL A 127 -2.67 -9.91 11.51
CA VAL A 127 -3.03 -10.67 10.30
C VAL A 127 -1.94 -11.68 9.96
N LYS A 128 -2.33 -12.90 9.66
CA LYS A 128 -1.38 -13.95 9.29
C LYS A 128 -0.76 -13.64 7.92
N LYS A 129 0.58 -13.60 7.84
CA LYS A 129 1.33 -13.27 6.61
C LYS A 129 0.91 -14.13 5.41
N SER A 130 0.76 -15.46 5.60
CA SER A 130 0.32 -16.33 4.51
C SER A 130 -1.06 -15.96 3.97
N THR A 131 -2.01 -15.57 4.82
CA THR A 131 -3.35 -15.16 4.40
C THR A 131 -3.29 -13.90 3.53
N VAL A 132 -2.50 -12.89 3.96
CA VAL A 132 -2.31 -11.66 3.16
C VAL A 132 -1.78 -12.00 1.76
N ILE A 133 -0.71 -12.81 1.71
CA ILE A 133 -0.04 -13.14 0.45
C ILE A 133 -0.95 -13.98 -0.44
N GLU A 134 -1.60 -15.01 0.08
CA GLU A 134 -2.49 -15.89 -0.67
C GLU A 134 -3.63 -15.10 -1.33
N ASN A 135 -4.28 -14.19 -0.60
CA ASN A 135 -5.35 -13.36 -1.16
C ASN A 135 -4.83 -12.39 -2.24
N ILE A 136 -3.70 -11.72 -2.01
CA ILE A 136 -3.13 -10.79 -2.98
C ILE A 136 -2.68 -11.54 -4.24
N VAL A 137 -1.93 -12.63 -4.08
CA VAL A 137 -1.41 -13.43 -5.21
C VAL A 137 -2.55 -14.02 -6.03
N PHE A 138 -3.59 -14.53 -5.38
CA PHE A 138 -4.78 -15.05 -6.06
C PHE A 138 -5.38 -13.99 -7.00
N GLU A 139 -5.63 -12.76 -6.53
CA GLU A 139 -6.22 -11.70 -7.34
C GLU A 139 -5.33 -11.29 -8.54
N ILE A 140 -4.00 -11.30 -8.34
CA ILE A 140 -3.02 -10.98 -9.39
C ILE A 140 -2.97 -12.09 -10.45
N GLU A 141 -2.95 -13.36 -10.04
CA GLU A 141 -2.87 -14.52 -10.93
C GLU A 141 -4.14 -14.71 -11.77
N GLU A 142 -5.33 -14.52 -11.17
CA GLU A 142 -6.61 -14.56 -11.88
C GLU A 142 -6.67 -13.59 -13.07
N ARG A 143 -5.91 -12.49 -12.99
CA ARG A 143 -5.82 -11.47 -14.05
C ARG A 143 -4.58 -11.59 -14.92
N SER A 144 -3.75 -12.62 -14.70
CA SER A 144 -2.49 -12.83 -15.44
C SER A 144 -1.51 -11.64 -15.35
N LEU A 145 -1.47 -10.96 -14.19
CA LEU A 145 -0.65 -9.77 -13.95
C LEU A 145 0.69 -10.08 -13.26
N SER A 146 0.99 -11.33 -12.93
CA SER A 146 2.17 -11.74 -12.16
C SER A 146 3.50 -11.26 -12.75
N SER A 147 3.62 -11.20 -14.09
CA SER A 147 4.83 -10.74 -14.78
C SER A 147 5.03 -9.22 -14.75
N ARG A 148 3.99 -8.46 -14.40
CA ARG A 148 3.99 -6.98 -14.32
C ARG A 148 3.85 -6.46 -12.89
N THR A 149 3.78 -7.35 -11.90
CA THR A 149 3.64 -6.99 -10.49
C THR A 149 4.91 -7.33 -9.73
N ILE A 150 5.45 -6.35 -9.02
CA ILE A 150 6.58 -6.50 -8.10
C ILE A 150 6.01 -6.40 -6.68
N LEU A 151 6.19 -7.46 -5.88
CA LEU A 151 5.81 -7.44 -4.47
C LEU A 151 6.94 -6.83 -3.66
N HIS A 152 6.64 -5.83 -2.83
CA HIS A 152 7.63 -5.27 -1.94
C HIS A 152 7.10 -5.06 -0.52
N SER A 153 7.98 -4.97 0.45
CA SER A 153 7.62 -4.76 1.85
C SER A 153 8.86 -4.39 2.66
N PHE A 154 8.64 -3.64 3.74
CA PHE A 154 9.62 -3.46 4.82
C PHE A 154 9.77 -4.71 5.69
N ASP A 155 8.75 -5.58 5.74
CA ASP A 155 8.80 -6.87 6.44
C ASP A 155 9.43 -7.94 5.54
N TRP A 156 10.73 -8.14 5.68
CA TRP A 156 11.48 -9.11 4.89
C TRP A 156 11.11 -10.57 5.18
N ASP A 157 10.56 -10.86 6.36
CA ASP A 157 10.02 -12.20 6.64
C ASP A 157 8.72 -12.46 5.87
N LEU A 158 7.93 -11.41 5.61
CA LEU A 158 6.79 -11.48 4.69
C LEU A 158 7.28 -11.77 3.26
N LEU A 159 8.36 -11.13 2.79
CA LEU A 159 8.93 -11.41 1.47
C LEU A 159 9.51 -12.83 1.33
N LYS A 160 10.05 -13.41 2.40
CA LYS A 160 10.41 -14.85 2.41
C LYS A 160 9.20 -15.74 2.18
N GLU A 161 8.08 -15.41 2.81
CA GLU A 161 6.83 -16.15 2.61
C GLU A 161 6.26 -15.91 1.20
N CYS A 162 6.37 -14.70 0.63
CA CYS A 162 6.07 -14.43 -0.78
C CYS A 162 6.90 -15.34 -1.71
N ARG A 163 8.20 -15.53 -1.42
CA ARG A 163 9.05 -16.43 -2.21
C ARG A 163 8.57 -17.88 -2.17
N ARG A 164 8.01 -18.29 -1.05
CA ARG A 164 7.47 -19.67 -0.89
C ARG A 164 6.15 -19.87 -1.64
N LEU A 165 5.25 -18.88 -1.56
CA LEU A 165 3.89 -18.97 -2.11
C LEU A 165 3.81 -18.56 -3.58
N ALA A 166 4.59 -17.56 -3.98
CA ALA A 166 4.62 -17.01 -5.34
C ALA A 166 6.07 -16.90 -5.85
N PRO A 167 6.79 -18.03 -6.09
CA PRO A 167 8.23 -18.02 -6.38
C PRO A 167 8.60 -17.27 -7.66
N ASN A 168 7.68 -17.20 -8.62
CA ASN A 168 7.90 -16.57 -9.93
C ASN A 168 7.61 -15.06 -9.95
N MET A 169 7.00 -14.51 -8.90
CA MET A 169 6.75 -13.07 -8.83
C MET A 169 8.01 -12.31 -8.37
N PRO A 170 8.37 -11.22 -9.06
CA PRO A 170 9.47 -10.36 -8.63
C PRO A 170 9.23 -9.79 -7.23
N ARG A 171 10.30 -9.60 -6.47
CA ARG A 171 10.26 -9.00 -5.11
C ARG A 171 11.29 -7.90 -4.99
N SER A 172 10.92 -6.87 -4.26
CA SER A 172 11.81 -5.76 -3.88
C SER A 172 11.82 -5.61 -2.36
N TYR A 173 12.98 -5.33 -1.81
CA TYR A 173 13.21 -5.24 -0.37
C TYR A 173 13.28 -3.77 0.03
N LEU A 174 12.24 -3.30 0.73
CA LEU A 174 12.24 -1.95 1.28
C LEU A 174 13.07 -1.87 2.55
N SER A 175 13.73 -0.75 2.74
CA SER A 175 14.50 -0.47 3.95
C SER A 175 14.44 1.02 4.27
N GLN A 176 14.43 1.33 5.58
CA GLN A 176 14.52 2.69 6.08
C GLN A 176 15.89 2.87 6.74
N LEU A 177 16.59 3.93 6.34
CA LEU A 177 17.85 4.27 6.99
C LEU A 177 17.57 4.96 8.33
N PRO A 178 18.38 4.68 9.39
CA PRO A 178 18.22 5.31 10.70
C PRO A 178 18.26 6.84 10.68
N GLU A 179 18.95 7.43 9.71
CA GLU A 179 19.09 8.89 9.53
C GLU A 179 17.81 9.54 8.96
N SER A 180 16.88 8.76 8.39
CA SER A 180 15.59 9.24 7.91
C SER A 180 14.54 9.34 9.02
N LEU A 181 14.86 8.90 10.24
CA LEU A 181 13.99 8.99 11.42
C LEU A 181 13.81 10.41 11.95
N ASP A 182 14.53 11.38 11.42
CA ASP A 182 14.40 12.81 11.79
C ASP A 182 13.30 13.55 10.99
N ASP A 183 12.54 12.87 10.12
CA ASP A 183 11.38 13.47 9.50
C ASP A 183 10.27 13.64 10.57
N PRO A 184 9.91 14.90 10.95
CA PRO A 184 8.89 15.15 11.97
C PRO A 184 7.49 14.65 11.58
N TYR A 185 7.32 14.18 10.34
CA TYR A 185 6.09 13.62 9.78
C TYR A 185 6.12 12.10 9.69
N ASP A 186 7.31 11.51 9.81
CA ASP A 186 7.46 10.07 9.89
C ASP A 186 7.12 9.63 11.32
N LYS A 187 5.88 9.22 11.51
CA LYS A 187 5.57 8.41 12.71
C LYS A 187 6.48 7.18 12.62
N PRO A 188 7.06 6.71 13.75
CA PRO A 188 7.77 5.44 13.72
C PRO A 188 6.89 4.44 12.99
N SER A 189 7.31 4.00 11.82
CA SER A 189 6.51 3.07 11.04
C SER A 189 6.32 1.84 11.93
N GLU A 190 5.08 1.35 12.06
CA GLU A 190 4.84 0.05 12.70
C GLU A 190 5.49 -1.07 11.86
N GLU A 191 6.16 -0.69 10.77
CA GLU A 191 6.84 -1.54 9.82
C GLU A 191 8.22 -1.93 10.34
N ILE A 192 8.48 -3.21 10.31
CA ILE A 192 9.70 -3.79 10.82
C ILE A 192 10.77 -3.70 9.73
N SER A 193 11.68 -2.73 9.85
CA SER A 193 12.90 -2.76 9.05
C SER A 193 13.87 -3.79 9.63
N PRO A 194 14.58 -4.59 8.81
CA PRO A 194 15.56 -5.55 9.32
C PRO A 194 16.69 -4.87 10.07
N ASP A 195 17.23 -5.56 11.08
CA ASP A 195 18.47 -5.15 11.72
C ASP A 195 19.67 -5.48 10.83
N PHE A 196 20.30 -4.44 10.28
CA PHE A 196 21.47 -4.55 9.41
C PHE A 196 22.80 -4.67 10.18
N SER A 197 22.80 -4.70 11.51
CA SER A 197 24.02 -4.77 12.31
C SER A 197 24.84 -6.04 12.02
N SER A 198 24.18 -7.17 11.73
CA SER A 198 24.82 -8.41 11.31
C SER A 198 25.57 -8.34 9.98
N PHE A 199 25.31 -7.29 9.19
CA PHE A 199 25.89 -7.04 7.88
C PHE A 199 26.75 -5.74 7.88
N ASN A 200 27.24 -5.30 9.04
CA ASN A 200 27.98 -4.04 9.22
C ASN A 200 27.26 -2.81 8.62
N GLY A 201 25.93 -2.81 8.60
CA GLY A 201 25.11 -1.78 7.99
C GLY A 201 24.95 -1.89 6.47
N SER A 202 25.48 -2.93 5.82
CA SER A 202 25.38 -3.14 4.38
C SER A 202 24.01 -3.68 3.99
N ILE A 203 23.16 -2.83 3.43
CA ILE A 203 21.84 -3.21 2.90
C ILE A 203 21.97 -4.20 1.72
N PRO A 204 22.90 -4.00 0.74
CA PRO A 204 23.08 -4.97 -0.34
C PRO A 204 23.40 -6.39 0.15
N GLU A 205 24.32 -6.53 1.10
CA GLU A 205 24.66 -7.85 1.67
C GLU A 205 23.49 -8.48 2.41
N ALA A 206 22.70 -7.68 3.12
CA ALA A 206 21.50 -8.16 3.79
C ALA A 206 20.44 -8.64 2.79
N ILE A 207 20.22 -7.91 1.67
CA ILE A 207 19.30 -8.30 0.59
C ILE A 207 19.75 -9.61 -0.04
N GLU A 208 21.06 -9.76 -0.36
CA GLU A 208 21.61 -10.99 -0.93
C GLU A 208 21.39 -12.17 0.03
N ALA A 209 21.69 -12.00 1.33
CA ALA A 209 21.46 -13.02 2.34
C ALA A 209 19.96 -13.39 2.49
N ALA A 210 19.05 -12.44 2.28
CA ALA A 210 17.60 -12.69 2.26
C ALA A 210 17.14 -13.39 0.98
N GLY A 211 18.05 -13.58 -0.02
CA GLY A 211 17.77 -14.21 -1.30
C GLY A 211 17.21 -13.25 -2.34
N GLY A 212 17.47 -11.97 -2.18
CA GLY A 212 17.29 -10.95 -3.21
C GLY A 212 18.41 -10.98 -4.25
N HIS A 213 18.20 -10.30 -5.37
CA HIS A 213 19.21 -10.05 -6.40
C HIS A 213 19.43 -8.55 -6.49
N LEU A 214 20.68 -8.14 -6.64
CA LEU A 214 21.08 -6.75 -6.85
C LEU A 214 21.08 -6.41 -8.33
#